data_c6c60ccb3615ba5151291e360a788d2f
#
_entry.id   c6c60ccb3615ba5151291e360a788d2f
#
_cell.length_a   1.000
_cell.length_b   1.000
_cell.length_c   1.000
_cell.angle_alpha   90.00
_cell.angle_beta   90.00
_cell.angle_gamma   90.00
#
_symmetry.space_group_name_H-M   'P 1'
#
loop_
_entity.id
_entity.type
_entity.pdbx_description
1 polymer ?
#
loop_
_entity_poly.entity_id
_entity_poly.type
_entity_poly.pdbx_seq_one_letter_code
_entity_poly.pdbx_strand_id
1 'polypeptide(L)'
;MGRTVDADAGAVRFAYPGVSFFVRFEGTSLAMDAASTGVRSYLDVVVDGAVRTLHLDPVARRYVLADVLPPGVHTAQVLHRSETWHGTVTLTRFATDGGFVTPPALPARRLLFLGDSVTCGEALERTPPGPKQPVWWNPRVSYGMLAGAALGGQVQLVCHGGRGLVRSWDGRTDEFNLGRLYELAIADPGRPEGWDQRRYAPDLIVSAIGTNDFNQGLPEREAYVSEYVRLVRTLRRDHPQARIVLTEGAILDGEKKAALRAYLDETVRRVADAWVSRVVSRHYPGDAADAHPTREQHARMADDLVPQLREVMGW
;
A
#
# COMPACT_ATOMS: atom_id res chain seq x y z
N MET A 1 -1.74 -6.61 -10.23
CA MET A 1 -2.05 -5.28 -9.64
C MET A 1 -0.91 -4.90 -8.69
N GLY A 2 -0.42 -3.69 -8.73
CA GLY A 2 0.73 -3.25 -7.92
C GLY A 2 2.03 -3.13 -8.71
N ARG A 3 3.10 -2.67 -8.03
CA ARG A 3 4.42 -2.44 -8.64
C ARG A 3 5.24 -3.70 -8.69
N THR A 4 5.67 -4.08 -9.88
CA THR A 4 6.52 -5.25 -10.11
C THR A 4 7.68 -4.90 -11.03
N VAL A 5 8.79 -5.60 -10.88
CA VAL A 5 9.95 -5.56 -11.78
C VAL A 5 10.07 -6.91 -12.44
N ASP A 6 10.24 -6.93 -13.74
CA ASP A 6 10.49 -8.14 -14.51
C ASP A 6 11.88 -8.72 -14.14
N ALA A 7 11.96 -10.03 -14.03
CA ALA A 7 13.18 -10.76 -13.73
C ALA A 7 13.40 -11.87 -14.78
N ASP A 8 14.53 -12.55 -14.67
CA ASP A 8 14.89 -13.60 -15.63
C ASP A 8 13.82 -14.71 -15.70
N ALA A 9 13.74 -15.35 -16.86
CA ALA A 9 12.85 -16.47 -17.13
C ALA A 9 11.34 -16.21 -16.91
N GLY A 10 10.90 -14.95 -17.03
CA GLY A 10 9.49 -14.57 -16.84
C GLY A 10 9.06 -14.45 -15.39
N ALA A 11 9.99 -14.51 -14.45
CA ALA A 11 9.72 -14.22 -13.05
C ALA A 11 9.43 -12.72 -12.83
N VAL A 12 8.76 -12.40 -11.72
CA VAL A 12 8.51 -11.01 -11.31
C VAL A 12 8.96 -10.80 -9.87
N ARG A 13 9.50 -9.61 -9.60
CA ARG A 13 9.91 -9.18 -8.26
C ARG A 13 9.04 -8.04 -7.78
N PHE A 14 8.76 -8.01 -6.48
CA PHE A 14 7.94 -6.99 -5.84
C PHE A 14 8.27 -6.87 -4.36
N ALA A 15 7.97 -5.71 -3.79
CA ALA A 15 8.26 -5.44 -2.39
C ALA A 15 7.16 -4.64 -1.68
N TYR A 16 6.39 -3.81 -2.39
CA TYR A 16 5.32 -3.05 -1.75
C TYR A 16 4.16 -3.95 -1.31
N PRO A 17 3.53 -3.65 -0.16
CA PRO A 17 2.32 -4.34 0.27
C PRO A 17 1.17 -4.09 -0.69
N GLY A 18 0.20 -5.01 -0.71
CA GLY A 18 -0.96 -4.91 -1.59
C GLY A 18 -0.72 -5.34 -3.05
N VAL A 19 0.54 -5.62 -3.45
CA VAL A 19 0.80 -6.22 -4.78
C VAL A 19 0.04 -7.53 -4.87
N SER A 20 -0.78 -7.67 -5.93
CA SER A 20 -1.72 -8.79 -6.08
C SER A 20 -1.64 -9.43 -7.45
N PHE A 21 -1.72 -10.75 -7.47
CA PHE A 21 -1.82 -11.58 -8.67
C PHE A 21 -3.18 -12.27 -8.67
N PHE A 22 -3.89 -12.16 -9.78
CA PHE A 22 -5.20 -12.78 -9.97
C PHE A 22 -5.04 -13.93 -10.97
N VAL A 23 -5.42 -15.11 -10.53
CA VAL A 23 -5.30 -16.35 -11.31
C VAL A 23 -6.68 -16.97 -11.43
N ARG A 24 -7.01 -17.47 -12.62
CA ARG A 24 -8.18 -18.32 -12.84
C ARG A 24 -7.70 -19.58 -13.52
N PHE A 25 -8.12 -20.74 -13.01
CA PHE A 25 -7.63 -22.02 -13.48
C PHE A 25 -8.76 -23.08 -13.44
N GLU A 26 -8.62 -24.06 -14.28
CA GLU A 26 -9.43 -25.28 -14.27
C GLU A 26 -8.55 -26.41 -13.72
N GLY A 27 -9.07 -27.19 -12.76
CA GLY A 27 -8.32 -28.25 -12.12
C GLY A 27 -8.73 -28.47 -10.67
N THR A 28 -7.90 -29.16 -9.90
CA THR A 28 -8.14 -29.48 -8.49
C THR A 28 -7.04 -28.94 -7.56
N SER A 29 -5.97 -28.37 -8.12
CA SER A 29 -4.83 -27.85 -7.37
C SER A 29 -4.23 -26.59 -7.99
N LEU A 30 -3.63 -25.75 -7.13
CA LEU A 30 -2.85 -24.59 -7.52
C LEU A 30 -1.60 -24.51 -6.64
N ALA A 31 -0.45 -24.28 -7.27
CA ALA A 31 0.81 -24.03 -6.60
C ALA A 31 1.50 -22.79 -7.16
N MET A 32 2.47 -22.27 -6.40
CA MET A 32 3.29 -21.13 -6.76
C MET A 32 4.75 -21.43 -6.43
N ASP A 33 5.68 -21.14 -7.34
CA ASP A 33 7.12 -21.20 -7.08
C ASP A 33 7.59 -19.77 -6.74
N ALA A 34 8.12 -19.56 -5.55
CA ALA A 34 8.53 -18.24 -5.06
C ALA A 34 9.64 -18.32 -4.00
N ALA A 35 10.27 -17.16 -3.75
CA ALA A 35 11.20 -16.93 -2.66
C ALA A 35 11.08 -15.49 -2.15
N SER A 36 11.58 -15.21 -0.95
CA SER A 36 11.77 -13.85 -0.44
C SER A 36 13.23 -13.62 -0.07
N THR A 37 13.74 -12.40 -0.17
CA THR A 37 15.08 -12.08 0.35
C THR A 37 15.12 -12.01 1.88
N GLY A 38 13.96 -11.95 2.54
CA GLY A 38 13.82 -11.84 3.99
C GLY A 38 12.97 -12.94 4.59
N VAL A 39 13.12 -13.16 5.89
CA VAL A 39 12.37 -14.15 6.68
C VAL A 39 11.04 -13.64 7.24
N ARG A 40 10.61 -12.44 6.84
CA ARG A 40 9.41 -11.77 7.38
C ARG A 40 8.33 -11.54 6.34
N SER A 41 8.42 -12.21 5.19
CA SER A 41 7.48 -12.02 4.09
C SER A 41 6.30 -12.96 4.19
N TYR A 42 5.11 -12.38 4.09
CA TYR A 42 3.84 -13.10 4.12
C TYR A 42 2.96 -12.73 2.93
N LEU A 43 2.14 -13.67 2.51
CA LEU A 43 1.10 -13.48 1.49
C LEU A 43 -0.26 -13.84 2.06
N ASP A 44 -1.31 -13.12 1.69
CA ASP A 44 -2.67 -13.66 1.74
C ASP A 44 -2.94 -14.40 0.43
N VAL A 45 -3.41 -15.63 0.57
CA VAL A 45 -3.88 -16.48 -0.53
C VAL A 45 -5.37 -16.63 -0.37
N VAL A 46 -6.12 -16.14 -1.35
CA VAL A 46 -7.59 -16.23 -1.40
C VAL A 46 -7.96 -17.16 -2.54
N VAL A 47 -8.55 -18.31 -2.24
CA VAL A 47 -9.04 -19.25 -3.25
C VAL A 47 -10.55 -19.41 -3.06
N ASP A 48 -11.32 -19.08 -4.08
CA ASP A 48 -12.79 -19.06 -4.07
C ASP A 48 -13.40 -18.39 -2.84
N GLY A 49 -12.77 -17.28 -2.40
CA GLY A 49 -13.17 -16.50 -1.24
C GLY A 49 -12.60 -16.97 0.10
N ALA A 50 -12.07 -18.20 0.20
CA ALA A 50 -11.39 -18.67 1.40
C ALA A 50 -9.98 -18.07 1.53
N VAL A 51 -9.70 -17.43 2.67
CA VAL A 51 -8.43 -16.72 2.91
C VAL A 51 -7.54 -17.53 3.82
N ARG A 52 -6.27 -17.65 3.46
CA ARG A 52 -5.21 -18.14 4.35
C ARG A 52 -3.94 -17.32 4.20
N THR A 53 -3.17 -17.23 5.27
CA THR A 53 -1.86 -16.58 5.27
C THR A 53 -0.77 -17.60 4.99
N LEU A 54 0.17 -17.24 4.12
CA LEU A 54 1.32 -18.04 3.73
C LEU A 54 2.60 -17.30 4.10
N HIS A 55 3.50 -17.96 4.83
CA HIS A 55 4.85 -17.48 5.11
C HIS A 55 5.79 -17.88 3.96
N LEU A 56 6.62 -16.95 3.51
CA LEU A 56 7.64 -17.20 2.48
C LEU A 56 9.01 -17.41 3.11
N ASP A 57 9.75 -18.38 2.57
CA ASP A 57 11.14 -18.64 2.93
C ASP A 57 12.12 -17.90 2.02
N PRO A 58 13.36 -17.67 2.48
CA PRO A 58 14.42 -17.14 1.65
C PRO A 58 14.88 -18.12 0.55
N VAL A 59 14.66 -19.41 0.74
CA VAL A 59 14.98 -20.42 -0.26
C VAL A 59 13.81 -20.59 -1.22
N ALA A 60 14.10 -20.54 -2.51
CA ALA A 60 13.10 -20.75 -3.56
C ALA A 60 12.51 -22.16 -3.44
N ARG A 61 11.18 -22.22 -3.35
CA ARG A 61 10.45 -23.49 -3.30
C ARG A 61 9.03 -23.35 -3.83
N ARG A 62 8.41 -24.52 -3.99
CA ARG A 62 7.00 -24.61 -4.33
C ARG A 62 6.12 -24.50 -3.08
N TYR A 63 5.13 -23.63 -3.17
CA TYR A 63 4.07 -23.45 -2.18
C TYR A 63 2.76 -23.97 -2.77
N VAL A 64 2.12 -24.94 -2.10
CA VAL A 64 0.77 -25.37 -2.45
C VAL A 64 -0.19 -24.27 -2.01
N LEU A 65 -0.91 -23.66 -2.95
CA LEU A 65 -1.90 -22.62 -2.68
C LEU A 65 -3.29 -23.22 -2.46
N ALA A 66 -3.62 -24.27 -3.15
CA ALA A 66 -4.81 -25.10 -2.94
C ALA A 66 -4.53 -26.52 -3.44
N ASP A 67 -5.18 -27.48 -2.83
CA ASP A 67 -5.20 -28.89 -3.23
C ASP A 67 -6.56 -29.50 -2.92
N VAL A 68 -6.86 -30.60 -3.61
CA VAL A 68 -8.11 -31.37 -3.40
C VAL A 68 -9.37 -30.49 -3.54
N LEU A 69 -9.35 -29.51 -4.46
CA LEU A 69 -10.54 -28.76 -4.81
C LEU A 69 -11.49 -29.66 -5.63
N PRO A 70 -12.79 -29.40 -5.62
CA PRO A 70 -13.70 -30.03 -6.57
C PRO A 70 -13.23 -29.77 -8.01
N PRO A 71 -13.39 -30.73 -8.95
CA PRO A 71 -13.12 -30.46 -10.36
C PRO A 71 -13.92 -29.28 -10.87
N GLY A 72 -13.26 -28.30 -11.52
CA GLY A 72 -13.95 -27.11 -12.04
C GLY A 72 -13.05 -25.92 -12.22
N VAL A 73 -13.68 -24.77 -12.45
CA VAL A 73 -12.99 -23.49 -12.62
C VAL A 73 -12.95 -22.76 -11.28
N HIS A 74 -11.76 -22.42 -10.87
CA HIS A 74 -11.47 -21.73 -9.60
C HIS A 74 -10.83 -20.37 -9.83
N THR A 75 -10.94 -19.50 -8.84
CA THR A 75 -10.29 -18.20 -8.81
C THR A 75 -9.33 -18.11 -7.63
N ALA A 76 -8.16 -17.53 -7.85
CA ALA A 76 -7.21 -17.28 -6.77
C ALA A 76 -6.69 -15.84 -6.85
N GLN A 77 -6.50 -15.23 -5.68
CA GLN A 77 -5.74 -14.00 -5.50
C GLN A 77 -4.58 -14.28 -4.55
N VAL A 78 -3.39 -13.87 -4.95
CA VAL A 78 -2.21 -13.88 -4.08
C VAL A 78 -1.83 -12.44 -3.84
N LEU A 79 -1.87 -12.00 -2.58
CA LEU A 79 -1.64 -10.61 -2.17
C LEU A 79 -0.47 -10.51 -1.20
N HIS A 80 0.50 -9.63 -1.47
CA HIS A 80 1.64 -9.37 -0.60
C HIS A 80 1.21 -8.60 0.64
N ARG A 81 1.41 -9.22 1.82
CA ARG A 81 1.03 -8.64 3.13
C ARG A 81 2.09 -7.72 3.68
N SER A 82 3.35 -8.08 3.46
CA SER A 82 4.49 -7.52 4.17
C SER A 82 4.94 -6.18 3.61
N GLU A 83 5.56 -5.37 4.44
CA GLU A 83 6.18 -4.12 4.01
C GLU A 83 7.48 -4.36 3.24
N THR A 84 7.89 -3.35 2.50
CA THR A 84 9.08 -3.33 1.66
C THR A 84 10.36 -3.77 2.37
N TRP A 85 10.55 -3.38 3.64
CA TRP A 85 11.72 -3.73 4.44
C TRP A 85 11.69 -5.15 5.03
N HIS A 86 10.59 -5.88 4.88
CA HIS A 86 10.51 -7.30 5.27
C HIS A 86 11.18 -8.24 4.26
N GLY A 87 11.37 -7.77 3.03
CA GLY A 87 12.02 -8.51 1.96
C GLY A 87 11.40 -8.25 0.59
N THR A 88 12.18 -8.55 -0.44
CA THR A 88 11.73 -8.55 -1.83
C THR A 88 11.33 -9.96 -2.22
N VAL A 89 10.10 -10.11 -2.71
CA VAL A 89 9.58 -11.40 -3.18
C VAL A 89 9.87 -11.58 -4.66
N THR A 90 10.36 -12.76 -5.02
CA THR A 90 10.45 -13.23 -6.41
C THR A 90 9.40 -14.32 -6.61
N LEU A 91 8.46 -14.10 -7.53
CA LEU A 91 7.48 -15.09 -7.97
C LEU A 91 7.91 -15.58 -9.35
N THR A 92 8.18 -16.87 -9.47
CA THR A 92 8.69 -17.47 -10.71
C THR A 92 7.56 -17.95 -11.60
N ARG A 93 6.57 -18.64 -11.04
CA ARG A 93 5.41 -19.16 -11.80
C ARG A 93 4.29 -19.63 -10.89
N PHE A 94 3.10 -19.74 -11.50
CA PHE A 94 2.02 -20.57 -10.99
C PHE A 94 1.98 -21.92 -11.72
N ALA A 95 1.44 -22.95 -11.06
CA ALA A 95 1.24 -24.27 -11.63
C ALA A 95 -0.09 -24.85 -11.16
N THR A 96 -0.79 -25.58 -12.03
CA THR A 96 -2.04 -26.30 -11.77
C THR A 96 -1.97 -27.68 -12.40
N ASP A 97 -2.76 -28.60 -11.94
CA ASP A 97 -2.94 -29.94 -12.52
C ASP A 97 -3.82 -29.93 -13.80
N GLY A 98 -4.51 -28.82 -14.05
CA GLY A 98 -5.28 -28.58 -15.27
C GLY A 98 -4.72 -27.44 -16.12
N GLY A 99 -5.54 -26.45 -16.44
CA GLY A 99 -5.17 -25.32 -17.31
C GLY A 99 -5.47 -23.96 -16.71
N PHE A 100 -4.69 -22.94 -17.14
CA PHE A 100 -5.03 -21.55 -16.80
C PHE A 100 -6.05 -21.03 -17.83
N VAL A 101 -7.06 -20.31 -17.30
CA VAL A 101 -8.08 -19.64 -18.12
C VAL A 101 -8.00 -18.12 -17.91
N THR A 102 -8.65 -17.36 -18.78
CA THR A 102 -8.61 -15.89 -18.71
C THR A 102 -9.04 -15.40 -17.31
N PRO A 103 -8.17 -14.65 -16.61
CA PRO A 103 -8.51 -14.12 -15.30
C PRO A 103 -9.63 -13.07 -15.41
N PRO A 104 -10.34 -12.77 -14.32
CA PRO A 104 -11.31 -11.68 -14.29
C PRO A 104 -10.66 -10.35 -14.66
N ALA A 105 -11.39 -9.50 -15.40
CA ALA A 105 -10.94 -8.15 -15.65
C ALA A 105 -10.81 -7.39 -14.33
N LEU A 106 -9.73 -6.63 -14.19
CA LEU A 106 -9.58 -5.73 -13.05
C LEU A 106 -10.58 -4.56 -13.16
N PRO A 107 -11.01 -3.97 -12.04
CA PRO A 107 -11.81 -2.76 -12.05
C PRO A 107 -11.21 -1.67 -12.93
N ALA A 108 -12.04 -0.91 -13.63
CA ALA A 108 -11.56 0.15 -14.52
C ALA A 108 -10.95 1.33 -13.75
N ARG A 109 -11.55 1.71 -12.60
CA ARG A 109 -11.03 2.79 -11.75
C ARG A 109 -9.70 2.40 -11.14
N ARG A 110 -8.75 3.35 -11.14
CA ARG A 110 -7.38 3.14 -10.65
C ARG A 110 -7.04 4.13 -9.56
N LEU A 111 -6.67 3.62 -8.40
CA LEU A 111 -6.33 4.43 -7.23
C LEU A 111 -4.89 4.16 -6.81
N LEU A 112 -4.17 5.22 -6.46
CA LEU A 112 -2.84 5.17 -5.86
C LEU A 112 -2.90 5.79 -4.47
N PHE A 113 -2.52 5.01 -3.45
CA PHE A 113 -2.37 5.51 -2.08
C PHE A 113 -0.89 5.62 -1.74
N LEU A 114 -0.51 6.81 -1.29
CA LEU A 114 0.85 7.14 -0.84
C LEU A 114 0.80 7.38 0.68
N GLY A 115 1.72 6.78 1.45
CA GLY A 115 1.72 6.99 2.89
C GLY A 115 2.80 6.23 3.64
N ASP A 116 2.54 6.04 4.91
CA ASP A 116 3.44 5.40 5.89
C ASP A 116 2.91 4.02 6.32
N SER A 117 3.28 3.59 7.53
CA SER A 117 2.87 2.32 8.14
C SER A 117 1.34 2.12 8.19
N VAL A 118 0.58 3.20 8.40
CA VAL A 118 -0.89 3.13 8.42
C VAL A 118 -1.41 2.73 7.04
N THR A 119 -0.87 3.31 5.98
CA THR A 119 -1.24 2.95 4.59
C THR A 119 -0.82 1.52 4.25
N CYS A 120 0.32 1.07 4.77
CA CYS A 120 0.80 -0.31 4.61
C CYS A 120 -0.02 -1.35 5.40
N GLY A 121 -0.85 -0.94 6.34
CA GLY A 121 -1.63 -1.86 7.18
C GLY A 121 -0.84 -2.50 8.30
N GLU A 122 0.07 -1.73 8.92
CA GLU A 122 0.89 -2.20 10.05
C GLU A 122 0.03 -2.58 11.25
N ALA A 123 0.34 -3.72 11.86
CA ALA A 123 -0.27 -4.23 13.08
C ALA A 123 -1.80 -4.41 13.06
N LEU A 124 -2.41 -4.48 11.88
CA LEU A 124 -3.87 -4.59 11.70
C LEU A 124 -4.47 -5.87 12.30
N GLU A 125 -3.74 -6.97 12.28
CA GLU A 125 -4.20 -8.27 12.78
C GLU A 125 -3.46 -8.66 14.09
N ARG A 126 -3.12 -7.64 14.90
CA ARG A 126 -2.45 -7.87 16.17
C ARG A 126 -3.28 -8.69 17.15
N THR A 127 -2.62 -9.61 17.81
CA THR A 127 -3.19 -10.43 18.89
C THR A 127 -2.41 -10.19 20.17
N PRO A 128 -2.82 -9.22 21.02
CA PRO A 128 -2.18 -8.98 22.30
C PRO A 128 -2.41 -10.14 23.27
N PRO A 129 -1.53 -10.32 24.28
CA PRO A 129 -0.30 -9.59 24.53
C PRO A 129 0.91 -10.22 23.82
N GLY A 130 1.88 -9.39 23.44
CA GLY A 130 3.16 -9.86 22.91
C GLY A 130 3.87 -8.82 22.02
N PRO A 131 5.14 -9.05 21.67
CA PRO A 131 5.85 -8.18 20.74
C PRO A 131 5.23 -8.23 19.35
N LYS A 132 5.29 -7.11 18.64
CA LYS A 132 4.77 -6.96 17.28
C LYS A 132 5.35 -8.06 16.36
N GLN A 133 4.46 -8.77 15.66
CA GLN A 133 4.81 -9.87 14.77
C GLN A 133 4.64 -9.46 13.31
N PRO A 134 5.56 -9.84 12.39
CA PRO A 134 5.44 -9.50 10.97
C PRO A 134 4.16 -10.00 10.31
N VAL A 135 3.57 -11.07 10.79
CA VAL A 135 2.30 -11.62 10.28
C VAL A 135 1.10 -10.69 10.57
N TRP A 136 1.22 -9.73 11.48
CA TRP A 136 0.14 -8.81 11.81
C TRP A 136 -0.09 -7.70 10.78
N TRP A 137 0.86 -7.49 9.85
CA TRP A 137 0.65 -6.59 8.72
C TRP A 137 -0.39 -7.16 7.77
N ASN A 138 -1.41 -6.38 7.42
CA ASN A 138 -2.40 -6.81 6.44
C ASN A 138 -2.95 -5.65 5.60
N PRO A 139 -2.30 -5.29 4.48
CA PRO A 139 -2.79 -4.24 3.58
C PRO A 139 -4.18 -4.54 3.01
N ARG A 140 -4.57 -5.82 2.83
CA ARG A 140 -5.86 -6.21 2.26
C ARG A 140 -7.05 -5.59 2.99
N VAL A 141 -6.92 -5.37 4.30
CA VAL A 141 -7.93 -4.75 5.15
C VAL A 141 -7.50 -3.37 5.64
N SER A 142 -6.50 -2.74 5.02
CA SER A 142 -6.15 -1.35 5.28
C SER A 142 -7.19 -0.40 4.69
N TYR A 143 -7.27 0.82 5.24
CA TYR A 143 -8.23 1.83 4.80
C TYR A 143 -8.17 2.12 3.30
N GLY A 144 -6.96 2.13 2.71
CA GLY A 144 -6.77 2.41 1.28
C GLY A 144 -7.34 1.29 0.40
N MET A 145 -7.11 0.02 0.78
CA MET A 145 -7.66 -1.12 0.05
C MET A 145 -9.17 -1.23 0.22
N LEU A 146 -9.69 -0.98 1.44
CA LEU A 146 -11.14 -0.96 1.71
C LEU A 146 -11.84 0.17 0.96
N ALA A 147 -11.26 1.39 0.96
CA ALA A 147 -11.79 2.51 0.19
C ALA A 147 -11.80 2.21 -1.32
N GLY A 148 -10.71 1.63 -1.85
CA GLY A 148 -10.66 1.21 -3.24
C GLY A 148 -11.72 0.21 -3.61
N ALA A 149 -11.96 -0.80 -2.77
CA ALA A 149 -13.03 -1.78 -2.97
C ALA A 149 -14.43 -1.12 -2.96
N ALA A 150 -14.69 -0.22 -2.01
CA ALA A 150 -15.96 0.52 -1.91
C ALA A 150 -16.21 1.49 -3.08
N LEU A 151 -15.12 1.96 -3.73
CA LEU A 151 -15.18 2.78 -4.93
C LEU A 151 -15.19 1.95 -6.23
N GLY A 152 -15.16 0.62 -6.15
CA GLY A 152 -15.10 -0.27 -7.31
C GLY A 152 -13.82 -0.09 -8.12
N GLY A 153 -12.68 0.11 -7.44
CA GLY A 153 -11.40 0.38 -8.07
C GLY A 153 -10.30 -0.61 -7.72
N GLN A 154 -9.31 -0.69 -8.59
CA GLN A 154 -8.04 -1.35 -8.28
C GLN A 154 -7.11 -0.37 -7.54
N VAL A 155 -6.29 -0.89 -6.64
CA VAL A 155 -5.44 -0.07 -5.75
C VAL A 155 -3.98 -0.43 -5.90
N GLN A 156 -3.12 0.58 -6.00
CA GLN A 156 -1.70 0.47 -5.69
C GLN A 156 -1.41 1.18 -4.36
N LEU A 157 -0.60 0.54 -3.52
CA LEU A 157 -0.05 1.15 -2.32
C LEU A 157 1.44 1.45 -2.55
N VAL A 158 1.87 2.66 -2.22
CA VAL A 158 3.27 3.06 -2.10
C VAL A 158 3.44 3.62 -0.70
N CYS A 159 3.93 2.79 0.18
CA CYS A 159 4.03 3.11 1.60
C CYS A 159 5.25 2.46 2.24
N HIS A 160 5.71 3.00 3.35
CA HIS A 160 6.81 2.45 4.12
C HIS A 160 6.72 2.90 5.57
N GLY A 161 6.73 1.94 6.48
CA GLY A 161 6.70 2.20 7.92
C GLY A 161 7.88 3.07 8.37
N GLY A 162 7.58 4.01 9.27
CA GLY A 162 8.59 4.90 9.82
C GLY A 162 9.09 6.01 8.90
N ARG A 163 8.66 6.07 7.63
CA ARG A 163 9.11 7.10 6.68
C ARG A 163 8.14 8.25 6.60
N GLY A 164 8.68 9.46 6.46
CA GLY A 164 7.93 10.68 6.27
C GLY A 164 8.19 11.32 4.92
N LEU A 165 7.85 12.58 4.83
CA LEU A 165 8.08 13.40 3.65
C LEU A 165 9.46 14.05 3.68
N VAL A 166 9.88 14.56 4.86
CA VAL A 166 11.17 15.26 5.05
C VAL A 166 12.07 14.57 6.06
N ARG A 167 11.51 13.76 6.97
CA ARG A 167 12.27 12.98 7.96
C ARG A 167 11.53 11.71 8.38
N SER A 168 12.28 10.74 8.88
CA SER A 168 11.76 9.52 9.47
C SER A 168 11.24 9.75 10.90
N TRP A 169 10.57 8.75 11.47
CA TRP A 169 9.96 8.79 12.80
C TRP A 169 10.95 9.14 13.93
N ASP A 170 12.23 8.79 13.76
CA ASP A 170 13.33 9.07 14.68
C ASP A 170 14.10 10.38 14.37
N GLY A 171 13.62 11.15 13.40
CA GLY A 171 14.17 12.44 12.98
C GLY A 171 15.26 12.36 11.89
N ARG A 172 15.63 11.19 11.42
CA ARG A 172 16.63 11.01 10.34
C ARG A 172 16.13 11.56 9.01
N THR A 173 17.06 12.11 8.21
CA THR A 173 16.80 12.71 6.90
C THR A 173 17.58 12.04 5.76
N ASP A 174 18.39 11.04 6.07
CA ASP A 174 19.26 10.32 5.13
C ASP A 174 18.64 9.01 4.59
N GLU A 175 17.39 8.75 4.96
CA GLU A 175 16.63 7.58 4.49
C GLU A 175 15.72 7.92 3.31
N PHE A 176 15.24 6.90 2.59
CA PHE A 176 14.25 7.12 1.54
C PHE A 176 12.98 7.74 2.13
N ASN A 177 12.68 8.96 1.72
CA ASN A 177 11.42 9.65 2.00
C ASN A 177 10.33 9.28 0.98
N LEU A 178 9.10 9.76 1.20
CA LEU A 178 7.98 9.43 0.32
C LEU A 178 8.24 9.82 -1.14
N GLY A 179 8.90 10.95 -1.39
CA GLY A 179 9.25 11.37 -2.76
C GLY A 179 10.13 10.33 -3.46
N ARG A 180 11.13 9.80 -2.77
CA ARG A 180 12.00 8.74 -3.32
C ARG A 180 11.26 7.40 -3.43
N LEU A 181 10.47 7.03 -2.44
CA LEU A 181 9.65 5.80 -2.47
C LEU A 181 8.69 5.79 -3.65
N TYR A 182 8.12 6.95 -4.00
CA TYR A 182 7.24 7.07 -5.17
C TYR A 182 7.93 6.72 -6.50
N GLU A 183 9.22 6.94 -6.63
CA GLU A 183 9.99 6.64 -7.83
C GLU A 183 10.35 5.16 -7.98
N LEU A 184 10.16 4.35 -6.94
CA LEU A 184 10.65 2.97 -6.87
C LEU A 184 9.53 1.93 -7.02
N ALA A 185 9.89 0.79 -7.62
CA ALA A 185 9.14 -0.46 -7.57
C ALA A 185 9.64 -1.36 -6.42
N ILE A 186 10.94 -1.30 -6.15
CA ILE A 186 11.58 -1.99 -5.02
C ILE A 186 12.41 -0.96 -4.26
N ALA A 187 12.02 -0.68 -3.03
CA ALA A 187 12.66 0.32 -2.18
C ALA A 187 13.67 -0.31 -1.20
N ASP A 188 14.46 -1.26 -1.67
CA ASP A 188 15.61 -1.81 -0.94
C ASP A 188 16.78 -0.83 -1.06
N PRO A 189 17.30 -0.25 0.05
CA PRO A 189 18.43 0.68 -0.01
C PRO A 189 19.68 0.08 -0.63
N GLY A 190 19.91 -1.23 -0.47
CA GLY A 190 21.05 -1.93 -1.07
C GLY A 190 20.89 -2.20 -2.57
N ARG A 191 19.66 -2.26 -3.06
CA ARG A 191 19.35 -2.54 -4.45
C ARG A 191 18.00 -1.92 -4.86
N PRO A 192 17.92 -0.57 -4.91
CA PRO A 192 16.68 0.10 -5.31
C PRO A 192 16.41 -0.09 -6.81
N GLU A 193 15.17 -0.35 -7.17
CA GLU A 193 14.75 -0.48 -8.57
C GLU A 193 13.62 0.48 -8.88
N GLY A 194 13.77 1.21 -10.02
CA GLY A 194 12.84 2.23 -10.44
C GLY A 194 11.49 1.69 -10.91
N TRP A 195 10.47 2.51 -10.81
CA TRP A 195 9.15 2.27 -11.35
C TRP A 195 8.88 3.12 -12.59
N ASP A 196 8.42 2.52 -13.66
CA ASP A 196 7.91 3.25 -14.83
C ASP A 196 6.47 3.68 -14.56
N GLN A 197 6.26 4.98 -14.30
CA GLN A 197 4.95 5.56 -13.98
C GLN A 197 3.91 5.35 -15.10
N ARG A 198 4.34 5.12 -16.35
CA ARG A 198 3.45 4.85 -17.49
C ARG A 198 2.74 3.49 -17.39
N ARG A 199 3.25 2.57 -16.57
CA ARG A 199 2.62 1.25 -16.34
C ARG A 199 1.32 1.31 -15.55
N TYR A 200 1.06 2.43 -14.88
CA TYR A 200 -0.17 2.62 -14.12
C TYR A 200 -0.58 4.09 -14.10
N ALA A 201 -1.70 4.40 -14.74
CA ALA A 201 -2.26 5.75 -14.77
C ALA A 201 -3.45 5.83 -13.79
N PRO A 202 -3.26 6.30 -12.54
CA PRO A 202 -4.34 6.43 -11.58
C PRO A 202 -5.32 7.54 -11.98
N ASP A 203 -6.62 7.32 -11.71
CA ASP A 203 -7.65 8.36 -11.77
C ASP A 203 -7.60 9.22 -10.50
N LEU A 204 -7.23 8.60 -9.37
CA LEU A 204 -7.17 9.23 -8.06
C LEU A 204 -5.88 8.86 -7.34
N ILE A 205 -5.20 9.87 -6.80
CA ILE A 205 -4.05 9.72 -5.91
C ILE A 205 -4.44 10.28 -4.54
N VAL A 206 -4.30 9.47 -3.49
CA VAL A 206 -4.50 9.89 -2.10
C VAL A 206 -3.15 9.85 -1.39
N SER A 207 -2.72 10.97 -0.83
CA SER A 207 -1.49 11.07 -0.04
C SER A 207 -1.82 11.36 1.43
N ALA A 208 -1.47 10.40 2.30
CA ALA A 208 -1.64 10.47 3.75
C ALA A 208 -0.28 10.31 4.43
N ILE A 209 0.49 11.40 4.47
CA ILE A 209 1.85 11.43 5.03
C ILE A 209 2.00 12.56 6.04
N GLY A 210 2.87 12.37 7.02
CA GLY A 210 3.17 13.38 8.04
C GLY A 210 3.31 12.82 9.43
N THR A 211 2.69 11.68 9.74
CA THR A 211 2.78 11.07 11.08
C THR A 211 4.22 10.99 11.57
N ASN A 212 5.12 10.48 10.75
CA ASN A 212 6.54 10.31 11.10
C ASN A 212 7.28 11.65 11.16
N ASP A 213 6.99 12.57 10.25
CA ASP A 213 7.57 13.91 10.26
C ASP A 213 7.27 14.68 11.55
N PHE A 214 6.06 14.49 12.09
CA PHE A 214 5.61 15.16 13.32
C PHE A 214 5.89 14.39 14.60
N ASN A 215 6.47 13.16 14.53
CA ASN A 215 6.73 12.36 15.72
C ASN A 215 7.69 13.06 16.69
N GLN A 216 8.79 13.64 16.19
CA GLN A 216 9.81 14.37 16.96
C GLN A 216 9.49 15.86 17.14
N GLY A 217 8.22 16.23 17.18
CA GLY A 217 7.78 17.64 17.23
C GLY A 217 7.42 18.16 15.84
N LEU A 218 7.06 19.45 15.75
CA LEU A 218 6.70 20.07 14.48
C LEU A 218 7.94 20.15 13.56
N PRO A 219 7.88 19.67 12.32
CA PRO A 219 8.94 19.90 11.35
C PRO A 219 8.97 21.38 10.95
N GLU A 220 10.12 21.84 10.44
CA GLU A 220 10.22 23.18 9.89
C GLU A 220 9.19 23.33 8.77
N ARG A 221 8.34 24.37 8.87
CA ARG A 221 7.16 24.55 8.01
C ARG A 221 7.52 24.69 6.55
N GLU A 222 8.49 25.55 6.25
CA GLU A 222 8.88 25.83 4.86
C GLU A 222 9.48 24.60 4.20
N ALA A 223 10.32 23.85 4.92
CA ALA A 223 10.90 22.60 4.41
C ALA A 223 9.80 21.55 4.10
N TYR A 224 8.84 21.37 5.00
CA TYR A 224 7.77 20.41 4.81
C TYR A 224 6.83 20.80 3.65
N VAL A 225 6.37 22.06 3.64
CA VAL A 225 5.44 22.54 2.61
C VAL A 225 6.10 22.56 1.23
N SER A 226 7.35 23.01 1.14
CA SER A 226 8.09 23.04 -0.14
C SER A 226 8.30 21.64 -0.70
N GLU A 227 8.63 20.68 0.16
CA GLU A 227 8.82 19.29 -0.26
C GLU A 227 7.48 18.66 -0.71
N TYR A 228 6.37 18.96 -0.01
CA TYR A 228 5.07 18.46 -0.43
C TYR A 228 4.60 19.10 -1.76
N VAL A 229 4.86 20.38 -1.95
CA VAL A 229 4.62 21.05 -3.26
C VAL A 229 5.43 20.37 -4.35
N ARG A 230 6.69 20.04 -4.09
CA ARG A 230 7.56 19.30 -5.03
C ARG A 230 6.97 17.93 -5.38
N LEU A 231 6.55 17.16 -4.37
CA LEU A 231 5.92 15.86 -4.56
C LEU A 231 4.64 15.99 -5.42
N VAL A 232 3.73 16.90 -5.07
CA VAL A 232 2.47 17.09 -5.81
C VAL A 232 2.72 17.49 -7.26
N ARG A 233 3.70 18.36 -7.51
CA ARG A 233 4.08 18.73 -8.90
C ARG A 233 4.66 17.54 -9.67
N THR A 234 5.42 16.67 -9.02
CA THR A 234 5.90 15.42 -9.62
C THR A 234 4.73 14.51 -9.98
N LEU A 235 3.78 14.31 -9.06
CA LEU A 235 2.58 13.52 -9.32
C LEU A 235 1.74 14.09 -10.47
N ARG A 236 1.58 15.42 -10.54
CA ARG A 236 0.85 16.07 -11.64
C ARG A 236 1.55 15.92 -12.99
N ARG A 237 2.87 16.02 -13.01
CA ARG A 237 3.68 15.79 -14.23
C ARG A 237 3.50 14.36 -14.74
N ASP A 238 3.58 13.37 -13.83
CA ASP A 238 3.55 11.95 -14.18
C ASP A 238 2.13 11.44 -14.47
N HIS A 239 1.12 12.05 -13.82
CA HIS A 239 -0.29 11.67 -13.92
C HIS A 239 -1.20 12.92 -14.17
N PRO A 240 -1.12 13.53 -15.34
CA PRO A 240 -1.82 14.79 -15.62
C PRO A 240 -3.36 14.69 -15.58
N GLN A 241 -3.92 13.49 -15.63
CA GLN A 241 -5.36 13.24 -15.55
C GLN A 241 -5.83 12.80 -14.17
N ALA A 242 -4.92 12.62 -13.20
CA ALA A 242 -5.28 12.18 -11.87
C ALA A 242 -5.81 13.35 -11.01
N ARG A 243 -6.84 13.11 -10.21
CA ARG A 243 -7.13 13.96 -9.05
C ARG A 243 -6.18 13.60 -7.93
N ILE A 244 -5.66 14.61 -7.22
CA ILE A 244 -4.76 14.41 -6.07
C ILE A 244 -5.44 14.91 -4.82
N VAL A 245 -5.55 14.04 -3.83
CA VAL A 245 -6.15 14.33 -2.54
C VAL A 245 -5.10 14.19 -1.45
N LEU A 246 -4.89 15.26 -0.69
CA LEU A 246 -4.05 15.26 0.50
C LEU A 246 -4.92 15.06 1.74
N THR A 247 -4.45 14.28 2.69
CA THR A 247 -5.14 14.10 3.97
C THR A 247 -4.14 14.01 5.12
N GLU A 248 -4.53 14.51 6.28
CA GLU A 248 -3.75 14.32 7.49
C GLU A 248 -3.78 12.85 7.93
N GLY A 249 -2.68 12.35 8.48
CA GLY A 249 -2.57 10.98 8.97
C GLY A 249 -3.55 10.70 10.12
N ALA A 250 -3.79 9.43 10.37
CA ALA A 250 -4.78 8.94 11.32
C ALA A 250 -4.36 9.15 12.80
N ILE A 251 -3.07 9.04 13.09
CA ILE A 251 -2.54 8.91 14.47
C ILE A 251 -2.38 10.27 15.16
N LEU A 252 -2.06 11.33 14.42
CA LEU A 252 -1.81 12.64 15.01
C LEU A 252 -3.09 13.25 15.60
N ASP A 253 -2.93 13.98 16.70
CA ASP A 253 -3.97 14.74 17.37
C ASP A 253 -3.48 16.15 17.78
N GLY A 254 -4.31 16.88 18.49
CA GLY A 254 -3.99 18.17 19.09
C GLY A 254 -3.24 19.12 18.18
N GLU A 255 -2.17 19.72 18.71
CA GLU A 255 -1.34 20.72 18.01
C GLU A 255 -0.67 20.14 16.75
N LYS A 256 -0.15 18.91 16.82
CA LYS A 256 0.51 18.27 15.67
C LYS A 256 -0.45 18.07 14.49
N LYS A 257 -1.68 17.62 14.76
CA LYS A 257 -2.71 17.48 13.72
C LYS A 257 -3.14 18.82 13.15
N ALA A 258 -3.32 19.82 14.00
CA ALA A 258 -3.67 21.18 13.57
C ALA A 258 -2.57 21.80 12.69
N ALA A 259 -1.32 21.62 13.06
CA ALA A 259 -0.17 22.10 12.29
C ALA A 259 -0.06 21.37 10.94
N LEU A 260 -0.17 20.03 10.92
CA LEU A 260 -0.15 19.27 9.66
C LEU A 260 -1.27 19.74 8.74
N ARG A 261 -2.49 19.92 9.25
CA ARG A 261 -3.62 20.43 8.47
C ARG A 261 -3.32 21.79 7.85
N ALA A 262 -2.74 22.70 8.63
CA ALA A 262 -2.35 24.03 8.11
C ALA A 262 -1.26 23.94 7.02
N TYR A 263 -0.32 22.99 7.15
CA TYR A 263 0.72 22.76 6.14
C TYR A 263 0.15 22.17 4.85
N LEU A 264 -0.84 21.26 4.96
CA LEU A 264 -1.54 20.73 3.79
C LEU A 264 -2.37 21.79 3.08
N ASP A 265 -3.10 22.64 3.83
CA ASP A 265 -3.86 23.76 3.26
C ASP A 265 -2.93 24.74 2.52
N GLU A 266 -1.76 25.03 3.09
CA GLU A 266 -0.76 25.86 2.41
C GLU A 266 -0.18 25.17 1.18
N THR A 267 0.05 23.86 1.23
CA THR A 267 0.52 23.09 0.07
C THR A 267 -0.47 23.20 -1.09
N VAL A 268 -1.77 22.95 -0.83
CA VAL A 268 -2.83 23.08 -1.85
C VAL A 268 -2.84 24.49 -2.43
N ARG A 269 -2.78 25.52 -1.58
CA ARG A 269 -2.76 26.92 -2.00
C ARG A 269 -1.53 27.26 -2.86
N ARG A 270 -0.33 26.75 -2.53
CA ARG A 270 0.92 26.99 -3.29
C ARG A 270 0.97 26.23 -4.61
N VAL A 271 0.37 25.04 -4.66
CA VAL A 271 0.23 24.28 -5.91
C VAL A 271 -0.70 24.98 -6.87
N ALA A 272 -1.79 25.57 -6.38
CA ALA A 272 -2.78 26.34 -7.13
C ALA A 272 -3.34 25.59 -8.35
N ASP A 273 -3.64 24.29 -8.20
CA ASP A 273 -4.18 23.41 -9.23
C ASP A 273 -5.56 22.91 -8.80
N ALA A 274 -6.58 23.09 -9.65
CA ALA A 274 -7.96 22.68 -9.37
C ALA A 274 -8.15 21.16 -9.26
N TRP A 275 -7.16 20.37 -9.63
CA TRP A 275 -7.15 18.92 -9.51
C TRP A 275 -6.50 18.44 -8.21
N VAL A 276 -6.07 19.37 -7.35
CA VAL A 276 -5.44 19.11 -6.07
C VAL A 276 -6.32 19.66 -4.96
N SER A 277 -6.70 18.81 -4.02
CA SER A 277 -7.55 19.18 -2.89
C SER A 277 -7.11 18.52 -1.59
N ARG A 278 -7.66 18.96 -0.47
CA ARG A 278 -7.50 18.29 0.81
C ARG A 278 -8.85 17.77 1.32
N VAL A 279 -8.84 16.60 1.90
CA VAL A 279 -9.96 16.03 2.66
C VAL A 279 -9.55 15.85 4.12
N VAL A 280 -10.52 15.73 5.00
CA VAL A 280 -10.26 15.62 6.44
C VAL A 280 -10.16 14.15 6.87
N SER A 281 -9.27 13.88 7.84
CA SER A 281 -9.22 12.61 8.56
C SER A 281 -9.56 12.83 10.02
N ARG A 282 -10.27 11.88 10.63
CA ARG A 282 -10.45 11.84 12.08
C ARG A 282 -9.18 11.31 12.76
N HIS A 283 -9.17 11.34 14.09
CA HIS A 283 -8.13 10.72 14.89
C HIS A 283 -8.51 9.25 15.17
N TYR A 284 -7.56 8.34 14.93
CA TYR A 284 -7.68 6.89 15.13
C TYR A 284 -6.44 6.40 15.87
N PRO A 285 -6.46 6.44 17.20
CA PRO A 285 -5.24 6.34 18.03
C PRO A 285 -4.70 4.92 18.21
N GLY A 286 -5.30 3.92 17.59
CA GLY A 286 -4.97 2.53 17.89
C GLY A 286 -5.61 2.04 19.19
N ASP A 287 -4.88 1.23 19.93
CA ASP A 287 -5.31 0.70 21.24
C ASP A 287 -4.13 0.64 22.22
N ALA A 288 -4.35 0.02 23.39
CA ALA A 288 -3.32 -0.10 24.41
C ALA A 288 -2.11 -0.96 23.99
N ALA A 289 -2.25 -1.78 22.95
CA ALA A 289 -1.18 -2.65 22.48
C ALA A 289 -0.28 -1.99 21.43
N ASP A 290 -0.85 -1.11 20.61
CA ASP A 290 -0.12 -0.43 19.53
C ASP A 290 -0.85 0.85 19.11
N ALA A 291 -0.09 1.92 18.89
CA ALA A 291 -0.64 3.21 18.44
C ALA A 291 -1.13 3.23 16.98
N HIS A 292 -0.87 2.18 16.20
CA HIS A 292 -1.44 2.08 14.86
C HIS A 292 -2.94 1.77 14.92
N PRO A 293 -3.75 2.32 14.01
CA PRO A 293 -5.18 2.06 13.99
C PRO A 293 -5.51 0.56 13.95
N THR A 294 -6.53 0.16 14.71
CA THR A 294 -7.02 -1.23 14.69
C THR A 294 -7.72 -1.55 13.37
N ARG A 295 -8.02 -2.83 13.14
CA ARG A 295 -8.81 -3.26 11.97
C ARG A 295 -10.16 -2.54 11.87
N GLU A 296 -10.86 -2.39 13.00
CA GLU A 296 -12.12 -1.67 13.08
C GLU A 296 -11.93 -0.17 12.79
N GLN A 297 -10.83 0.41 13.27
CA GLN A 297 -10.50 1.80 12.98
C GLN A 297 -10.16 1.99 11.50
N HIS A 298 -9.45 1.07 10.85
CA HIS A 298 -9.22 1.11 9.41
C HIS A 298 -10.51 1.03 8.59
N ALA A 299 -11.48 0.20 9.01
CA ALA A 299 -12.80 0.16 8.38
C ALA A 299 -13.51 1.53 8.50
N ARG A 300 -13.51 2.14 9.70
CA ARG A 300 -14.07 3.49 9.90
C ARG A 300 -13.31 4.57 9.12
N MET A 301 -11.98 4.47 9.00
CA MET A 301 -11.20 5.37 8.13
C MET A 301 -11.67 5.31 6.68
N ALA A 302 -11.92 4.10 6.17
CA ALA A 302 -12.45 3.93 4.82
C ALA A 302 -13.88 4.50 4.70
N ASP A 303 -14.75 4.22 5.67
CA ASP A 303 -16.12 4.73 5.69
C ASP A 303 -16.17 6.26 5.73
N ASP A 304 -15.27 6.91 6.46
CA ASP A 304 -15.18 8.38 6.53
C ASP A 304 -14.54 8.99 5.26
N LEU A 305 -13.61 8.28 4.62
CA LEU A 305 -12.89 8.76 3.44
C LEU A 305 -13.69 8.62 2.15
N VAL A 306 -14.38 7.50 1.96
CA VAL A 306 -15.08 7.17 0.70
C VAL A 306 -16.10 8.24 0.26
N PRO A 307 -16.97 8.80 1.12
CA PRO A 307 -17.88 9.88 0.72
C PRO A 307 -17.15 11.10 0.19
N GLN A 308 -16.06 11.51 0.85
CA GLN A 308 -15.25 12.66 0.44
C GLN A 308 -14.57 12.41 -0.92
N LEU A 309 -14.05 11.20 -1.15
CA LEU A 309 -13.46 10.84 -2.44
C LEU A 309 -14.50 10.79 -3.57
N ARG A 310 -15.72 10.31 -3.28
CA ARG A 310 -16.84 10.33 -4.25
C ARG A 310 -17.18 11.75 -4.65
N GLU A 311 -17.26 12.67 -3.70
CA GLU A 311 -17.51 14.10 -3.97
C GLU A 311 -16.42 14.70 -4.86
N VAL A 312 -15.13 14.49 -4.52
CA VAL A 312 -13.98 14.99 -5.30
C VAL A 312 -13.97 14.44 -6.72
N MET A 313 -14.37 13.16 -6.90
CA MET A 313 -14.30 12.49 -8.19
C MET A 313 -15.59 12.59 -9.00
N GLY A 314 -16.70 12.94 -8.38
CA GLY A 314 -18.02 12.87 -9.01
C GLY A 314 -18.49 11.43 -9.27
N TRP A 315 -18.13 10.47 -8.40
CA TRP A 315 -18.43 9.03 -8.54
C TRP A 315 -19.67 8.58 -7.79
#